data_826de0b2dce72bae363b7f0f50d3dd0b
#
_entry.id   826de0b2dce72bae363b7f0f50d3dd0b
#
_cell.length_a   1.000
_cell.length_b   1.000
_cell.length_c   1.000
_cell.angle_alpha   90.00
_cell.angle_beta   90.00
_cell.angle_gamma   90.00
#
_symmetry.space_group_name_H-M   'P 1'
#
loop_
_entity.id
_entity.type
_entity.pdbx_description
1 polymer ?
#
loop_
_entity_poly.entity_id
_entity_poly.type
_entity_poly.pdbx_seq_one_letter_code
_entity_poly.pdbx_strand_id
1 'polypeptide(L)' 'MKIISWNVNGIKSTYKSGNLEEVIKKENPDILCIQEIKTKEVPNLDGYTLFSYPASKSTNFYGTAIYTKIEPLSYH' A
#
# COMPACT_ATOMS: atom_id res chain seq x y z
N MET A 1 -14.31 -10.79 -4.03
CA MET A 1 -13.31 -9.84 -3.47
C MET A 1 -12.01 -9.97 -4.21
N LYS A 2 -11.43 -8.86 -4.61
CA LYS A 2 -10.14 -8.87 -5.29
C LYS A 2 -9.03 -8.40 -4.35
N ILE A 3 -8.04 -9.24 -4.15
CA ILE A 3 -6.89 -8.95 -3.31
C ILE A 3 -5.64 -9.04 -4.18
N ILE A 4 -4.82 -7.99 -4.13
CA ILE A 4 -3.56 -7.94 -4.87
C ILE A 4 -2.41 -7.84 -3.86
N SER A 5 -1.36 -8.60 -4.09
CA SER A 5 -0.12 -8.51 -3.33
C SER A 5 0.98 -8.09 -4.29
N TRP A 6 1.73 -7.06 -3.94
CA TRP A 6 2.69 -6.44 -4.85
C TRP A 6 3.93 -5.95 -4.11
N ASN A 7 5.07 -6.47 -4.52
CA ASN A 7 6.34 -5.97 -4.03
C ASN A 7 6.78 -4.81 -4.94
N VAL A 8 6.71 -3.60 -4.41
CA VAL A 8 6.96 -2.40 -5.23
C VAL A 8 8.40 -1.94 -5.24
N ASN A 9 9.22 -2.50 -4.36
CA ASN A 9 10.61 -2.09 -4.24
C ASN A 9 10.75 -0.54 -4.12
N GLY A 10 9.98 0.01 -3.19
CA GLY A 10 9.92 1.45 -2.96
C GLY A 10 8.64 2.07 -3.47
N ILE A 11 7.73 2.40 -2.56
CA ILE A 11 6.41 2.92 -2.96
C ILE A 11 6.47 4.34 -3.50
N LYS A 12 7.44 5.14 -3.05
CA LYS A 12 7.52 6.53 -3.51
C LYS A 12 7.73 6.62 -5.02
N SER A 13 8.64 5.84 -5.56
CA SER A 13 8.89 5.87 -7.00
C SER A 13 7.72 5.28 -7.78
N THR A 14 7.09 4.24 -7.25
CA THR A 14 5.91 3.66 -7.88
C THR A 14 4.74 4.65 -7.92
N TYR A 15 4.58 5.41 -6.86
CA TYR A 15 3.54 6.42 -6.79
C TYR A 15 3.83 7.60 -7.74
N LYS A 16 5.06 8.10 -7.73
CA LYS A 16 5.45 9.23 -8.58
C LYS A 16 5.37 8.91 -10.08
N SER A 17 5.65 7.68 -10.45
CA SER A 17 5.55 7.27 -11.85
C SER A 17 4.11 7.10 -12.33
N GLY A 18 3.14 7.12 -11.42
CA GLY A 18 1.74 6.87 -11.75
C GLY A 18 1.37 5.41 -11.81
N ASN A 19 2.31 4.51 -11.63
CA ASN A 19 2.04 3.08 -11.72
C ASN A 19 1.08 2.58 -10.65
N LEU A 20 1.16 3.16 -9.45
CA LEU A 20 0.29 2.76 -8.37
C LEU A 20 -1.16 3.09 -8.69
N GLU A 21 -1.42 4.32 -9.14
CA GLU A 21 -2.76 4.74 -9.50
C GLU A 21 -3.29 3.98 -10.72
N GLU A 22 -2.40 3.64 -11.64
CA GLU A 22 -2.77 2.87 -12.81
C GLU A 22 -3.26 1.48 -12.43
N VAL A 23 -2.58 0.82 -11.51
CA VAL A 23 -3.02 -0.49 -11.02
C VAL A 23 -4.37 -0.38 -10.32
N ILE A 24 -4.55 0.66 -9.52
CA ILE A 24 -5.83 0.89 -8.85
C ILE A 24 -6.96 1.06 -9.86
N LYS A 25 -6.76 1.84 -10.90
CA LYS A 25 -7.77 2.06 -11.91
C LYS A 25 -8.07 0.82 -12.73
N LYS A 26 -7.04 0.09 -13.08
CA LYS A 26 -7.17 -1.06 -13.95
C LYS A 26 -7.75 -2.26 -13.23
N GLU A 27 -7.25 -2.53 -12.03
CA GLU A 27 -7.60 -3.74 -11.29
C GLU A 27 -8.71 -3.52 -10.28
N ASN A 28 -8.86 -2.29 -9.81
CA ASN A 28 -9.86 -1.93 -8.81
C ASN A 28 -9.92 -2.92 -7.64
N PRO A 29 -8.81 -3.17 -6.97
CA PRO A 29 -8.78 -4.16 -5.91
C PRO A 29 -9.56 -3.70 -4.69
N ASP A 30 -10.10 -4.65 -3.95
CA ASP A 30 -10.69 -4.36 -2.64
C ASP A 30 -9.62 -4.20 -1.58
N ILE A 31 -8.56 -5.00 -1.69
CA ILE A 31 -7.41 -4.94 -0.79
C ILE A 31 -6.14 -4.99 -1.62
N LEU A 32 -5.22 -4.08 -1.33
CA LEU A 32 -3.92 -4.03 -1.98
C LEU A 32 -2.85 -4.09 -0.90
N CYS A 33 -2.12 -5.21 -0.88
CA CYS A 33 -1.01 -5.42 0.06
C CYS A 33 0.30 -5.12 -0.65
N ILE A 34 1.06 -4.18 -0.12
CA ILE A 34 2.29 -3.74 -0.74
C ILE A 34 3.46 -4.06 0.18
N GLN A 35 4.48 -4.71 -0.36
CA GLN A 35 5.70 -5.05 0.34
C GLN A 35 6.84 -4.13 -0.08
N GLU A 36 7.85 -4.00 0.78
CA GLU A 36 9.04 -3.20 0.55
C GLU A 36 8.72 -1.76 0.21
N ILE A 37 7.94 -1.12 1.07
CA ILE A 37 7.55 0.27 0.87
C ILE A 37 8.74 1.23 0.94
N LYS A 38 9.76 0.92 1.73
CA LYS A 38 11.03 1.66 1.84
C LYS A 38 10.88 3.12 2.21
N THR A 39 9.83 3.47 2.93
CA THR A 39 9.63 4.83 3.39
C THR A 39 8.64 4.83 4.55
N LYS A 40 8.71 5.85 5.38
CA LYS A 40 7.68 6.09 6.39
C LYS A 40 6.56 6.95 5.85
N GLU A 41 6.80 7.62 4.74
CA GLU A 41 5.83 8.51 4.12
C GLU A 41 5.08 7.79 3.02
N VAL A 42 4.06 7.04 3.40
CA VAL A 42 3.28 6.25 2.47
C VAL A 42 2.11 7.09 1.97
N PRO A 43 1.90 7.20 0.65
CA PRO A 43 0.82 8.03 0.14
C PRO A 43 -0.55 7.47 0.46
N ASN A 44 -1.51 8.35 0.66
CA ASN A 44 -2.90 7.95 0.76
C ASN A 44 -3.49 7.80 -0.65
N LEU A 45 -4.45 6.91 -0.78
CA LEU A 45 -5.17 6.70 -2.03
C LEU A 45 -6.65 6.91 -1.79
N ASP A 46 -7.30 7.67 -2.66
CA ASP A 46 -8.72 7.95 -2.56
C ASP A 46 -9.54 6.67 -2.58
N GLY A 47 -10.48 6.55 -1.67
CA GLY A 47 -11.35 5.39 -1.59
C GLY A 47 -10.77 4.24 -0.78
N TYR A 48 -9.57 4.40 -0.24
CA TYR A 48 -8.91 3.35 0.54
C TYR A 48 -8.53 3.84 1.92
N THR A 49 -8.60 2.96 2.89
CA THR A 49 -8.02 3.16 4.21
C THR A 49 -6.64 2.54 4.20
N LEU A 50 -5.66 3.28 4.68
CA LEU A 50 -4.26 2.85 4.68
C LEU A 50 -3.83 2.39 6.06
N PHE A 51 -3.24 1.21 6.10
CA PHE A 51 -2.51 0.73 7.28
C PHE A 51 -1.06 0.52 6.85
N SER A 52 -0.14 1.25 7.44
CA SER A 52 1.27 1.12 7.07
C SER A 52 2.10 0.67 8.25
N TYR A 53 3.03 -0.21 7.97
CA TYR A 53 3.91 -0.81 8.96
C TYR A 53 5.34 -0.67 8.47
N PRO A 54 5.95 0.51 8.65
CA PRO A 54 7.33 0.71 8.22
C PRO A 54 8.28 -0.08 9.10
N ALA A 55 9.43 -0.42 8.56
CA ALA A 55 10.45 -1.09 9.32
C ALA A 55 10.96 -0.18 10.43
N SER A 56 11.02 -0.70 11.65
CA SER A 56 11.27 0.15 12.81
C SER A 56 12.73 0.49 13.03
N LYS A 57 13.63 -0.32 12.58
CA LYS A 57 15.05 -0.15 12.90
C LYS A 57 15.92 0.27 11.76
N SER A 58 15.63 -0.19 10.62
CA SER A 58 16.39 0.27 9.50
C SER A 58 15.50 1.21 8.76
N THR A 59 16.02 2.27 8.48
CA THR A 59 15.28 3.39 8.06
C THR A 59 14.45 3.17 6.84
N ASN A 60 14.72 2.19 6.00
CA ASN A 60 14.09 2.26 4.72
C ASN A 60 13.93 0.99 3.99
N PHE A 61 14.24 -0.14 4.53
CA PHE A 61 14.43 -1.23 3.61
C PHE A 61 13.20 -2.05 3.40
N TYR A 62 12.44 -2.25 4.41
CA TYR A 62 11.30 -3.14 4.31
C TYR A 62 10.14 -2.44 4.96
N GLY A 63 9.08 -3.02 5.00
CA GLY A 63 7.85 -2.49 5.54
C GLY A 63 6.73 -2.84 4.62
N THR A 64 5.52 -2.78 5.14
CA THR A 64 4.32 -3.20 4.42
C THR A 64 3.27 -2.12 4.53
N ALA A 65 2.50 -1.97 3.48
CA ALA A 65 1.32 -1.11 3.49
C ALA A 65 0.14 -1.91 2.98
N ILE A 66 -1.01 -1.67 3.59
CA ILE A 66 -2.25 -2.30 3.18
C ILE A 66 -3.25 -1.20 2.90
N TYR A 67 -3.76 -1.19 1.69
CA TYR A 67 -4.86 -0.32 1.28
C TYR A 67 -6.10 -1.16 1.19
N THR A 68 -7.18 -0.75 1.85
CA THR A 68 -8.41 -1.51 1.82
C THR A 68 -9.62 -0.61 1.66
N LYS A 69 -10.56 -1.04 0.82
CA LYS A 69 -11.87 -0.41 0.72
C LYS A 69 -12.80 -0.83 1.84
N ILE A 70 -12.49 -1.94 2.46
CA ILE A 70 -13.32 -2.51 3.51
C ILE A 70 -12.89 -1.93 4.83
N GLU A 71 -13.78 -1.20 5.50
CA GLU A 71 -13.49 -0.74 6.83
C GLU A 71 -13.57 -1.90 7.80
N PRO A 72 -12.50 -2.13 8.56
CA PRO A 72 -12.58 -3.16 9.58
C PRO A 72 -13.57 -2.71 10.65
N LEU A 73 -14.59 -3.49 10.87
CA LEU A 73 -15.64 -3.17 11.84
C LEU A 73 -15.24 -3.49 13.26
N SER A 74 -14.27 -4.32 13.44
CA SER A 74 -13.77 -4.64 14.77
C SER A 74 -12.35 -5.13 14.70
N TYR A 75 -11.59 -4.73 15.71
CA TYR A 75 -10.23 -5.18 15.90
C TYR A 75 -10.21 -5.94 17.20
N HIS A 76 -10.17 -7.19 17.11
CA HIS A 76 -10.13 -7.98 18.34
C HIS A 76 -9.01 -8.97 18.27
#